data_77b13465f2eee1745d39e958837fc215
#
_entry.id   77b13465f2eee1745d39e958837fc215
#
_cell.length_a   1.000
_cell.length_b   1.000
_cell.length_c   1.000
_cell.angle_alpha   90.00
_cell.angle_beta   90.00
_cell.angle_gamma   90.00
#
_symmetry.space_group_name_H-M   'P 1'
#
loop_
_entity.id
_entity.type
_entity.pdbx_description
1 polymer ?
#
loop_
_entity_poly.entity_id
_entity_poly.type
_entity_poly.pdbx_seq_one_letter_code
_entity_poly.pdbx_strand_id
1 'polypeptide(L)'
;SEMCIRDRYILGFTLVIEAAGMGVIFLSIHGTMGMDIEEELAFSAFHSISAFCNAGFSTLYGNLGNELVLHNHNLLYITISFLVILGSIGFPILVNLYETVSYESKRLYHRYVKKNKRTIRKIHLYNLNTRIVLIMTAILLVTGTVAIVIFEWNHAFAGMTATEKWVQGFFNATCPRTAGFSSVGMTTFSVQTLLLMVVLMMIGGGTQSTAGGVKVNVFAVVMLNLRAILIGADKVNIFNRELSLSLIHISEPTRLRRIS
;
A
#
# COMPACT_ATOMS: atom_id res chain seq x y z
N SER A 1 0.58 -18.33 -23.66
CA SER A 1 -0.84 -18.04 -23.64
C SER A 1 -1.39 -17.66 -22.26
N GLU A 2 -1.13 -18.38 -21.16
CA GLU A 2 -1.58 -17.96 -19.81
C GLU A 2 -0.83 -16.71 -19.30
N MET A 3 0.44 -16.56 -19.66
CA MET A 3 1.25 -15.37 -19.36
C MET A 3 0.63 -14.12 -19.98
N CYS A 4 0.21 -14.19 -21.24
CA CYS A 4 -0.40 -13.06 -21.96
C CYS A 4 -1.77 -12.63 -21.39
N ILE A 5 -2.52 -13.56 -20.79
CA ILE A 5 -3.80 -13.25 -20.11
C ILE A 5 -3.53 -12.51 -18.81
N ARG A 6 -2.54 -12.94 -18.03
CA ARG A 6 -2.15 -12.32 -16.77
C ARG A 6 -1.62 -10.89 -16.97
N ASP A 7 -0.81 -10.69 -18.01
CA ASP A 7 -0.27 -9.36 -18.36
C ASP A 7 -1.39 -8.37 -18.74
N ARG A 8 -2.40 -8.82 -19.48
CA ARG A 8 -3.58 -7.99 -19.78
C ARG A 8 -4.37 -7.59 -18.53
N TYR A 9 -4.50 -8.50 -17.57
CA TYR A 9 -5.16 -8.15 -16.30
C TYR A 9 -4.36 -7.10 -15.53
N ILE A 10 -3.03 -7.23 -15.47
CA ILE A 10 -2.16 -6.25 -14.80
C ILE A 10 -2.33 -4.88 -15.43
N LEU A 11 -2.20 -4.77 -16.77
CA LEU A 11 -2.39 -3.51 -17.48
C LEU A 11 -3.80 -2.93 -17.27
N GLY A 12 -4.83 -3.77 -17.37
CA GLY A 12 -6.20 -3.33 -17.14
C GLY A 12 -6.43 -2.79 -15.73
N PHE A 13 -5.91 -3.45 -14.70
CA PHE A 13 -5.99 -2.98 -13.31
C PHE A 13 -5.26 -1.67 -13.11
N THR A 14 -4.04 -1.56 -13.63
CA THR A 14 -3.24 -0.33 -13.54
C THR A 14 -4.02 0.84 -14.12
N LEU A 15 -4.46 0.73 -15.36
CA LEU A 15 -5.18 1.81 -16.05
C LEU A 15 -6.49 2.19 -15.34
N VAL A 16 -7.26 1.21 -14.86
CA VAL A 16 -8.52 1.49 -14.15
C VAL A 16 -8.28 2.19 -12.82
N ILE A 17 -7.29 1.76 -12.04
CA ILE A 17 -6.96 2.37 -10.74
C ILE A 17 -6.42 3.78 -10.94
N GLU A 18 -5.51 3.97 -11.91
CA GLU A 18 -4.95 5.28 -12.22
C GLU A 18 -6.02 6.24 -12.76
N ALA A 19 -6.91 5.79 -13.64
CA ALA A 19 -8.01 6.61 -14.14
C ALA A 19 -9.01 7.00 -13.02
N ALA A 20 -9.33 6.06 -12.13
CA ALA A 20 -10.17 6.35 -10.97
C ALA A 20 -9.49 7.34 -10.01
N GLY A 21 -8.19 7.15 -9.73
CA GLY A 21 -7.39 8.07 -8.94
C GLY A 21 -7.33 9.47 -9.54
N MET A 22 -7.08 9.57 -10.85
CA MET A 22 -7.11 10.82 -11.60
C MET A 22 -8.44 11.55 -11.43
N GLY A 23 -9.57 10.82 -11.57
CA GLY A 23 -10.91 11.41 -11.42
C GLY A 23 -11.15 11.96 -10.01
N VAL A 24 -10.74 11.23 -8.95
CA VAL A 24 -10.90 11.70 -7.56
C VAL A 24 -9.97 12.88 -7.26
N ILE A 25 -8.73 12.86 -7.74
CA ILE A 25 -7.80 13.99 -7.59
C ILE A 25 -8.36 15.22 -8.30
N PHE A 26 -8.83 15.09 -9.53
CA PHE A 26 -9.43 16.19 -10.28
C PHE A 26 -10.61 16.79 -9.54
N LEU A 27 -11.53 15.98 -9.03
CA LEU A 27 -12.67 16.45 -8.23
C LEU A 27 -12.24 17.17 -6.93
N SER A 28 -11.10 16.76 -6.35
CA SER A 28 -10.57 17.38 -5.14
C SER A 28 -9.97 18.77 -5.36
N ILE A 29 -9.39 19.03 -6.53
CA ILE A 29 -8.66 20.27 -6.83
C ILE A 29 -9.46 21.24 -7.70
N HIS A 30 -10.52 20.76 -8.36
CA HIS A 30 -11.27 21.53 -9.35
C HIS A 30 -11.75 22.87 -8.81
N GLY A 31 -11.34 23.94 -9.50
CA GLY A 31 -11.71 25.33 -9.18
C GLY A 31 -11.07 25.90 -7.91
N THR A 32 -10.14 25.21 -7.25
CA THR A 32 -9.54 25.66 -5.98
C THR A 32 -8.09 26.11 -6.11
N MET A 33 -7.35 25.59 -7.10
CA MET A 33 -5.93 25.89 -7.29
C MET A 33 -5.65 27.05 -8.24
N GLY A 34 -6.69 27.64 -8.86
CA GLY A 34 -6.52 28.73 -9.83
C GLY A 34 -5.81 28.32 -11.13
N MET A 35 -5.77 27.02 -11.43
CA MET A 35 -5.24 26.42 -12.64
C MET A 35 -6.32 26.37 -13.72
N ASP A 36 -5.93 26.33 -14.99
CA ASP A 36 -6.86 26.04 -16.09
C ASP A 36 -7.25 24.56 -16.10
N ILE A 37 -8.40 24.23 -16.71
CA ILE A 37 -8.93 22.85 -16.72
C ILE A 37 -7.92 21.85 -17.31
N GLU A 38 -7.18 22.25 -18.35
CA GLU A 38 -6.14 21.41 -18.94
C GLU A 38 -4.98 21.14 -17.95
N GLU A 39 -4.59 22.16 -17.19
CA GLU A 39 -3.54 22.03 -16.16
C GLU A 39 -4.01 21.17 -14.99
N GLU A 40 -5.26 21.34 -14.52
CA GLU A 40 -5.85 20.50 -13.47
C GLU A 40 -5.92 19.02 -13.90
N LEU A 41 -6.27 18.77 -15.16
CA LEU A 41 -6.34 17.42 -15.72
C LEU A 41 -4.95 16.79 -15.81
N ALA A 42 -3.98 17.55 -16.32
CA ALA A 42 -2.57 17.10 -16.39
C ALA A 42 -1.97 16.84 -15.02
N PHE A 43 -2.23 17.72 -14.04
CA PHE A 43 -1.85 17.55 -12.65
C PHE A 43 -2.43 16.27 -12.07
N SER A 44 -3.73 16.03 -12.24
CA SER A 44 -4.44 14.88 -11.70
C SER A 44 -3.94 13.57 -12.31
N ALA A 45 -3.72 13.54 -13.62
CA ALA A 45 -3.16 12.39 -14.32
C ALA A 45 -1.74 12.08 -13.83
N PHE A 46 -0.88 13.10 -13.78
CA PHE A 46 0.51 12.96 -13.36
C PHE A 46 0.62 12.42 -11.92
N HIS A 47 -0.13 13.01 -10.98
CA HIS A 47 -0.06 12.60 -9.58
C HIS A 47 -0.70 11.22 -9.34
N SER A 48 -1.73 10.84 -10.09
CA SER A 48 -2.31 9.50 -10.01
C SER A 48 -1.31 8.43 -10.45
N ILE A 49 -0.66 8.63 -11.60
CA ILE A 49 0.37 7.70 -12.12
C ILE A 49 1.58 7.66 -11.17
N SER A 50 2.09 8.84 -10.78
CA SER A 50 3.23 8.95 -9.86
C SER A 50 2.99 8.25 -8.53
N ALA A 51 1.76 8.36 -7.99
CA ALA A 51 1.37 7.72 -6.74
C ALA A 51 1.26 6.19 -6.87
N PHE A 52 0.57 5.69 -7.90
CA PHE A 52 0.41 4.25 -8.10
C PHE A 52 1.74 3.56 -8.43
N CYS A 53 2.59 4.20 -9.23
CA CYS A 53 3.92 3.70 -9.55
C CYS A 53 4.93 3.87 -8.39
N ASN A 54 4.54 4.47 -7.26
CA ASN A 54 5.44 4.80 -6.14
C ASN A 54 6.67 5.62 -6.58
N ALA A 55 6.47 6.56 -7.50
CA ALA A 55 7.55 7.38 -8.05
C ALA A 55 7.81 8.64 -7.21
N GLY A 56 6.78 9.22 -6.57
CA GLY A 56 6.88 10.34 -5.65
C GLY A 56 7.19 11.70 -6.27
N PHE A 57 7.10 11.80 -7.58
CA PHE A 57 7.30 13.07 -8.28
C PHE A 57 6.03 13.91 -8.23
N SER A 58 6.21 15.21 -8.05
CA SER A 58 5.15 16.21 -8.11
C SER A 58 5.51 17.31 -9.11
N THR A 59 4.51 17.89 -9.73
CA THR A 59 4.65 19.07 -10.59
C THR A 59 4.72 20.37 -9.77
N LEU A 60 4.41 20.30 -8.47
CA LEU A 60 4.45 21.46 -7.57
C LEU A 60 5.86 21.67 -7.00
N TYR A 61 6.25 22.92 -6.88
CA TYR A 61 7.43 23.29 -6.12
C TYR A 61 7.23 22.97 -4.63
N GLY A 62 8.19 22.28 -4.02
CA GLY A 62 8.06 21.81 -2.64
C GLY A 62 7.24 20.52 -2.48
N ASN A 63 7.02 19.79 -3.58
CA ASN A 63 6.20 18.58 -3.61
C ASN A 63 4.75 18.87 -3.18
N LEU A 64 4.10 17.99 -2.42
CA LEU A 64 2.74 18.19 -1.90
C LEU A 64 2.70 19.03 -0.60
N GLY A 65 3.85 19.53 -0.13
CA GLY A 65 3.94 20.48 0.98
C GLY A 65 3.69 21.95 0.59
N ASN A 66 3.23 22.20 -0.63
CA ASN A 66 2.85 23.54 -1.08
C ASN A 66 1.62 24.04 -0.29
N GLU A 67 1.65 25.31 0.14
CA GLU A 67 0.55 25.92 0.92
C GLU A 67 -0.81 25.87 0.21
N LEU A 68 -0.81 25.89 -1.14
CA LEU A 68 -2.03 25.77 -1.94
C LEU A 68 -2.76 24.44 -1.71
N VAL A 69 -2.04 23.39 -1.33
CA VAL A 69 -2.57 22.04 -1.15
C VAL A 69 -2.75 21.68 0.33
N LEU A 70 -1.86 22.18 1.19
CA LEU A 70 -1.67 21.69 2.56
C LEU A 70 -2.94 21.78 3.43
N HIS A 71 -3.68 22.87 3.37
CA HIS A 71 -4.80 23.14 4.27
C HIS A 71 -6.19 22.84 3.71
N ASN A 72 -6.34 22.68 2.40
CA ASN A 72 -7.67 22.61 1.78
C ASN A 72 -8.00 21.27 1.13
N HIS A 73 -7.02 20.37 0.92
CA HIS A 73 -7.18 19.19 0.07
C HIS A 73 -6.92 17.87 0.78
N ASN A 74 -7.57 17.63 1.92
CA ASN A 74 -7.47 16.38 2.65
C ASN A 74 -7.79 15.14 1.78
N LEU A 75 -8.77 15.28 0.86
CA LEU A 75 -9.15 14.22 -0.07
C LEU A 75 -8.01 13.85 -1.03
N LEU A 76 -7.22 14.83 -1.47
CA LEU A 76 -6.04 14.60 -2.30
C LEU A 76 -5.02 13.70 -1.58
N TYR A 77 -4.65 14.04 -0.33
CA TYR A 77 -3.70 13.26 0.46
C TYR A 77 -4.17 11.83 0.72
N ILE A 78 -5.46 11.68 1.04
CA ILE A 78 -6.07 10.36 1.23
C ILE A 78 -6.01 9.55 -0.07
N THR A 79 -6.38 10.16 -1.20
CA THR A 79 -6.38 9.49 -2.51
C THR A 79 -4.99 9.04 -2.91
N ILE A 80 -4.00 9.92 -2.80
CA ILE A 80 -2.60 9.59 -3.08
C ILE A 80 -2.12 8.46 -2.17
N SER A 81 -2.42 8.52 -0.87
CA SER A 81 -2.06 7.44 0.06
C SER A 81 -2.65 6.10 -0.34
N PHE A 82 -3.93 6.06 -0.75
CA PHE A 82 -4.55 4.82 -1.23
C PHE A 82 -3.93 4.31 -2.53
N LEU A 83 -3.62 5.19 -3.49
CA LEU A 83 -2.93 4.82 -4.73
C LEU A 83 -1.55 4.20 -4.44
N VAL A 84 -0.78 4.82 -3.56
CA VAL A 84 0.52 4.32 -3.09
C VAL A 84 0.38 2.94 -2.45
N ILE A 85 -0.61 2.75 -1.57
CA ILE A 85 -0.87 1.47 -0.92
C ILE A 85 -1.24 0.40 -1.96
N LEU A 86 -2.14 0.71 -2.90
CA LEU A 86 -2.54 -0.22 -3.96
C LEU A 86 -1.35 -0.63 -4.84
N GLY A 87 -0.50 0.32 -5.25
CA GLY A 87 0.72 0.04 -5.99
C GLY A 87 1.73 -0.80 -5.19
N SER A 88 1.84 -0.55 -3.88
CA SER A 88 2.81 -1.22 -3.01
C SER A 88 2.39 -2.63 -2.55
N ILE A 89 1.12 -3.00 -2.59
CA ILE A 89 0.63 -4.33 -2.15
C ILE A 89 1.13 -5.44 -3.07
N GLY A 90 1.19 -5.21 -4.38
CA GLY A 90 1.64 -6.16 -5.40
C GLY A 90 0.50 -6.74 -6.23
N PHE A 91 0.77 -6.91 -7.52
CA PHE A 91 -0.22 -7.34 -8.52
C PHE A 91 -0.88 -8.70 -8.21
N PRO A 92 -0.18 -9.75 -7.75
CA PRO A 92 -0.82 -11.02 -7.43
C PRO A 92 -1.87 -10.90 -6.31
N ILE A 93 -1.63 -9.97 -5.38
CA ILE A 93 -2.55 -9.72 -4.28
C ILE A 93 -3.75 -8.91 -4.76
N LEU A 94 -3.55 -7.92 -5.63
CA LEU A 94 -4.63 -7.16 -6.27
C LEU A 94 -5.56 -8.07 -7.07
N VAL A 95 -5.00 -9.00 -7.86
CA VAL A 95 -5.78 -10.00 -8.59
C VAL A 95 -6.57 -10.89 -7.64
N ASN A 96 -5.94 -11.39 -6.57
CA ASN A 96 -6.62 -12.23 -5.58
C ASN A 96 -7.74 -11.48 -4.83
N LEU A 97 -7.53 -10.19 -4.51
CA LEU A 97 -8.56 -9.32 -3.93
C LEU A 97 -9.74 -9.12 -4.90
N TYR A 98 -9.45 -8.84 -6.17
CA TYR A 98 -10.50 -8.70 -7.19
C TYR A 98 -11.32 -9.98 -7.34
N GLU A 99 -10.67 -11.13 -7.46
CA GLU A 99 -11.37 -12.42 -7.53
C GLU A 99 -12.25 -12.64 -6.30
N THR A 100 -11.76 -12.28 -5.12
CA THR A 100 -12.49 -12.41 -3.87
C THR A 100 -13.71 -11.50 -3.82
N VAL A 101 -13.52 -10.21 -4.14
CA VAL A 101 -14.61 -9.22 -4.18
C VAL A 101 -15.64 -9.60 -5.24
N SER A 102 -15.19 -9.98 -6.44
CA SER A 102 -16.08 -10.43 -7.52
C SER A 102 -16.91 -11.67 -7.11
N TYR A 103 -16.26 -12.62 -6.42
CA TYR A 103 -16.96 -13.82 -5.92
C TYR A 103 -17.99 -13.45 -4.85
N GLU A 104 -17.64 -12.65 -3.86
CA GLU A 104 -18.59 -12.24 -2.80
C GLU A 104 -19.72 -11.36 -3.36
N SER A 105 -19.43 -10.46 -4.31
CA SER A 105 -20.47 -9.67 -4.98
C SER A 105 -21.45 -10.54 -5.74
N LYS A 106 -20.98 -11.53 -6.51
CA LYS A 106 -21.81 -12.52 -7.19
C LYS A 106 -22.64 -13.36 -6.19
N ARG A 107 -22.01 -13.75 -5.08
CA ARG A 107 -22.68 -14.50 -4.01
C ARG A 107 -23.81 -13.69 -3.36
N LEU A 108 -23.55 -12.42 -3.05
CA LEU A 108 -24.55 -11.49 -2.52
C LEU A 108 -25.69 -11.28 -3.53
N TYR A 109 -25.36 -11.03 -4.80
CA TYR A 109 -26.34 -10.90 -5.87
C TYR A 109 -27.23 -12.15 -5.99
N HIS A 110 -26.65 -13.36 -6.03
CA HIS A 110 -27.41 -14.61 -6.09
C HIS A 110 -28.26 -14.83 -4.83
N ARG A 111 -27.77 -14.42 -3.65
CA ARG A 111 -28.50 -14.55 -2.39
C ARG A 111 -29.70 -13.60 -2.31
N TYR A 112 -29.54 -12.34 -2.70
CA TYR A 112 -30.57 -11.32 -2.55
C TYR A 112 -31.51 -11.23 -3.76
N VAL A 113 -30.99 -11.40 -4.98
CA VAL A 113 -31.78 -11.24 -6.21
C VAL A 113 -32.36 -12.56 -6.71
N LYS A 114 -31.55 -13.62 -6.80
CA LYS A 114 -31.99 -14.92 -7.36
C LYS A 114 -32.55 -15.91 -6.32
N LYS A 115 -32.52 -15.61 -5.03
CA LYS A 115 -32.98 -16.49 -3.93
C LYS A 115 -32.46 -17.94 -4.03
N ASN A 116 -31.40 -18.20 -4.78
CA ASN A 116 -30.89 -19.54 -5.05
C ASN A 116 -29.80 -19.91 -4.04
N LYS A 117 -30.05 -20.93 -3.20
CA LYS A 117 -29.18 -21.39 -2.11
C LYS A 117 -27.94 -22.20 -2.60
N ARG A 118 -27.73 -22.41 -3.88
CA ARG A 118 -26.53 -23.11 -4.39
C ARG A 118 -25.31 -22.21 -4.28
N THR A 119 -24.71 -22.16 -3.11
CA THR A 119 -23.39 -21.53 -2.89
C THR A 119 -22.31 -22.46 -3.34
N ILE A 120 -21.63 -22.12 -4.42
CA ILE A 120 -20.35 -22.72 -4.79
C ILE A 120 -19.35 -22.31 -3.70
N ARG A 121 -19.00 -23.25 -2.83
CA ARG A 121 -18.09 -22.99 -1.72
C ARG A 121 -16.65 -23.01 -2.26
N LYS A 122 -16.08 -21.85 -2.56
CA LYS A 122 -14.64 -21.74 -2.80
C LYS A 122 -13.92 -21.87 -1.44
N ILE A 123 -13.16 -22.94 -1.26
CA ILE A 123 -12.59 -23.34 0.04
C ILE A 123 -11.44 -22.39 0.50
N HIS A 124 -10.81 -21.66 -0.40
CA HIS A 124 -9.70 -20.73 -0.09
C HIS A 124 -9.83 -19.43 -0.89
N LEU A 125 -10.50 -18.43 -0.31
CA LEU A 125 -10.66 -17.11 -0.92
C LEU A 125 -9.35 -16.29 -0.83
N TYR A 126 -8.62 -16.40 0.27
CA TYR A 126 -7.38 -15.65 0.46
C TYR A 126 -6.18 -16.59 0.51
N ASN A 127 -5.21 -16.33 -0.35
CA ASN A 127 -3.89 -16.98 -0.27
C ASN A 127 -3.19 -16.56 1.04
N LEU A 128 -2.39 -17.46 1.62
CA LEU A 128 -1.60 -17.19 2.84
C LEU A 128 -0.75 -15.92 2.67
N ASN A 129 -0.10 -15.79 1.52
CA ASN A 129 0.69 -14.62 1.16
C ASN A 129 -0.12 -13.32 1.21
N THR A 130 -1.32 -13.32 0.62
CA THR A 130 -2.24 -12.16 0.64
C THR A 130 -2.59 -11.76 2.07
N ARG A 131 -2.89 -12.72 2.93
CA ARG A 131 -3.19 -12.46 4.36
C ARG A 131 -2.02 -11.82 5.08
N ILE A 132 -0.82 -12.38 4.92
CA ILE A 132 0.39 -11.87 5.58
C ILE A 132 0.66 -10.43 5.15
N VAL A 133 0.66 -10.16 3.84
CA VAL A 133 0.95 -8.83 3.32
C VAL A 133 -0.09 -7.80 3.78
N LEU A 134 -1.38 -8.13 3.71
CA LEU A 134 -2.44 -7.20 4.13
C LEU A 134 -2.36 -6.88 5.61
N ILE A 135 -2.20 -7.90 6.47
CA ILE A 135 -2.11 -7.72 7.92
C ILE A 135 -0.87 -6.90 8.28
N MET A 136 0.30 -7.26 7.74
CA MET A 136 1.54 -6.54 8.02
C MET A 136 1.51 -5.10 7.52
N THR A 137 0.95 -4.88 6.32
CA THR A 137 0.76 -3.53 5.78
C THR A 137 -0.16 -2.70 6.68
N ALA A 138 -1.28 -3.27 7.11
CA ALA A 138 -2.20 -2.59 8.03
C ALA A 138 -1.54 -2.27 9.38
N ILE A 139 -0.80 -3.20 9.97
CA ILE A 139 -0.07 -2.97 11.23
C ILE A 139 0.93 -1.83 11.06
N LEU A 140 1.76 -1.86 10.01
CA LEU A 140 2.77 -0.83 9.76
C LEU A 140 2.15 0.54 9.52
N LEU A 141 1.05 0.61 8.78
CA LEU A 141 0.34 1.88 8.53
C LEU A 141 -0.29 2.42 9.81
N VAL A 142 -1.00 1.59 10.57
CA VAL A 142 -1.65 2.04 11.81
C VAL A 142 -0.62 2.48 12.84
N THR A 143 0.39 1.66 13.10
CA THR A 143 1.44 2.00 14.08
C THR A 143 2.26 3.21 13.64
N GLY A 144 2.61 3.31 12.34
CA GLY A 144 3.31 4.47 11.79
C GLY A 144 2.47 5.75 11.89
N THR A 145 1.19 5.71 11.52
CA THR A 145 0.28 6.85 11.61
C THR A 145 0.14 7.34 13.05
N VAL A 146 -0.16 6.43 13.98
CA VAL A 146 -0.35 6.80 15.40
C VAL A 146 0.94 7.38 15.97
N ALA A 147 2.09 6.79 15.69
CA ALA A 147 3.37 7.28 16.20
C ALA A 147 3.71 8.67 15.64
N ILE A 148 3.54 8.91 14.33
CA ILE A 148 3.78 10.23 13.71
C ILE A 148 2.82 11.27 14.28
N VAL A 149 1.54 10.95 14.41
CA VAL A 149 0.56 11.89 14.99
C VAL A 149 0.93 12.26 16.43
N ILE A 150 1.36 11.29 17.26
CA ILE A 150 1.78 11.56 18.64
C ILE A 150 3.02 12.46 18.69
N PHE A 151 4.04 12.16 17.88
CA PHE A 151 5.29 12.91 17.89
C PHE A 151 5.14 14.33 17.33
N GLU A 152 4.29 14.51 16.32
CA GLU A 152 4.15 15.78 15.60
C GLU A 152 2.92 16.61 16.01
N TRP A 153 2.14 16.14 16.98
CA TRP A 153 0.88 16.81 17.36
C TRP A 153 1.03 18.29 17.67
N ASN A 154 2.08 18.66 18.41
CA ASN A 154 2.40 20.04 18.81
C ASN A 154 3.66 20.58 18.11
N HIS A 155 4.21 19.88 17.11
CA HIS A 155 5.41 20.24 16.40
C HIS A 155 5.09 20.58 14.93
N ALA A 156 5.39 19.72 13.98
CA ALA A 156 5.15 19.99 12.56
C ALA A 156 3.64 20.16 12.21
N PHE A 157 2.74 19.60 13.02
CA PHE A 157 1.29 19.70 12.81
C PHE A 157 0.60 20.73 13.72
N ALA A 158 1.33 21.62 14.39
CA ALA A 158 0.79 22.51 15.43
C ALA A 158 -0.33 23.44 14.92
N GLY A 159 -0.27 23.91 13.68
CA GLY A 159 -1.28 24.82 13.09
C GLY A 159 -2.48 24.13 12.45
N MET A 160 -2.52 22.79 12.43
CA MET A 160 -3.52 22.01 11.69
C MET A 160 -4.72 21.64 12.57
N THR A 161 -5.88 21.46 11.95
CA THR A 161 -7.06 20.88 12.62
C THR A 161 -6.84 19.42 12.99
N ALA A 162 -7.60 18.88 13.94
CA ALA A 162 -7.46 17.49 14.36
C ALA A 162 -7.62 16.49 13.18
N THR A 163 -8.54 16.77 12.27
CA THR A 163 -8.74 15.94 11.07
C THR A 163 -7.53 15.98 10.14
N GLU A 164 -6.98 17.16 9.88
CA GLU A 164 -5.77 17.32 9.07
C GLU A 164 -4.58 16.60 9.69
N LYS A 165 -4.37 16.67 10.99
CA LYS A 165 -3.30 15.94 11.71
C LYS A 165 -3.35 14.45 11.45
N TRP A 166 -4.54 13.84 11.50
CA TRP A 166 -4.70 12.42 11.21
C TRP A 166 -4.45 12.09 9.73
N VAL A 167 -4.95 12.93 8.82
CA VAL A 167 -4.72 12.75 7.37
C VAL A 167 -3.24 12.88 7.05
N GLN A 168 -2.57 13.91 7.58
CA GLN A 168 -1.14 14.12 7.39
C GLN A 168 -0.30 13.02 8.04
N GLY A 169 -0.69 12.54 9.22
CA GLY A 169 -0.06 11.39 9.87
C GLY A 169 -0.15 10.13 9.02
N PHE A 170 -1.32 9.83 8.45
CA PHE A 170 -1.53 8.71 7.56
C PHE A 170 -0.73 8.83 6.26
N PHE A 171 -0.72 10.00 5.65
CA PHE A 171 0.05 10.29 4.45
C PHE A 171 1.56 10.11 4.71
N ASN A 172 2.08 10.72 5.78
CA ASN A 172 3.50 10.64 6.13
C ASN A 172 3.93 9.27 6.69
N ALA A 173 2.99 8.41 7.10
CA ALA A 173 3.27 7.00 7.38
C ALA A 173 3.31 6.12 6.11
N THR A 174 2.55 6.52 5.08
CA THR A 174 2.45 5.78 3.82
C THR A 174 3.62 6.10 2.89
N CYS A 175 3.96 7.37 2.71
CA CYS A 175 4.93 7.84 1.73
C CYS A 175 6.38 7.35 1.93
N PRO A 176 6.92 7.24 3.15
CA PRO A 176 8.26 6.69 3.38
C PRO A 176 8.42 5.25 2.89
N ARG A 177 7.32 4.50 2.82
CA ARG A 177 7.32 3.12 2.31
C ARG A 177 7.44 3.08 0.78
N THR A 178 8.41 3.81 0.23
CA THR A 178 8.85 3.83 -1.18
C THR A 178 8.08 4.74 -2.14
N ALA A 179 7.10 5.54 -1.69
CA ALA A 179 6.40 6.48 -2.57
C ALA A 179 7.17 7.77 -2.82
N GLY A 180 7.85 8.33 -1.80
CA GLY A 180 8.70 9.50 -1.97
C GLY A 180 7.99 10.86 -1.94
N PHE A 181 6.67 10.91 -1.77
CA PHE A 181 5.96 12.17 -1.58
C PHE A 181 6.23 12.77 -0.20
N SER A 182 6.21 14.11 -0.13
CA SER A 182 6.35 14.87 1.11
C SER A 182 5.24 15.92 1.18
N SER A 183 4.56 16.01 2.32
CA SER A 183 3.54 17.02 2.58
C SER A 183 4.04 18.13 3.51
N VAL A 184 5.12 17.90 4.21
CA VAL A 184 5.77 18.86 5.11
C VAL A 184 7.26 18.77 4.86
N GLY A 185 7.98 19.88 5.01
CA GLY A 185 9.43 19.89 4.85
C GLY A 185 10.10 18.91 5.82
N MET A 186 11.04 18.09 5.33
CA MET A 186 11.73 17.10 6.17
C MET A 186 12.45 17.73 7.37
N THR A 187 12.84 19.00 7.25
CA THR A 187 13.52 19.76 8.31
C THR A 187 12.59 20.18 9.46
N THR A 188 11.29 20.16 9.25
CA THR A 188 10.29 20.54 10.28
C THR A 188 9.88 19.36 11.16
N PHE A 189 10.19 18.12 10.77
CA PHE A 189 9.92 16.94 11.58
C PHE A 189 10.86 16.79 12.75
N SER A 190 10.35 16.26 13.86
CA SER A 190 11.16 15.86 15.01
C SER A 190 12.13 14.73 14.68
N VAL A 191 13.23 14.61 15.41
CA VAL A 191 14.23 13.54 15.22
C VAL A 191 13.59 12.16 15.40
N GLN A 192 12.64 12.02 16.33
CA GLN A 192 11.91 10.78 16.58
C GLN A 192 11.12 10.34 15.33
N THR A 193 10.42 11.29 14.69
CA THR A 193 9.69 11.04 13.44
C THR A 193 10.61 10.66 12.30
N LEU A 194 11.75 11.34 12.16
CA LEU A 194 12.75 11.02 11.14
C LEU A 194 13.32 9.60 11.31
N LEU A 195 13.65 9.20 12.55
CA LEU A 195 14.10 7.84 12.83
C LEU A 195 13.02 6.80 12.51
N LEU A 196 11.77 7.08 12.86
CA LEU A 196 10.64 6.21 12.51
C LEU A 196 10.48 6.09 10.99
N MET A 197 10.59 7.20 10.26
CA MET A 197 10.53 7.19 8.79
C MET A 197 11.65 6.35 8.17
N VAL A 198 12.88 6.42 8.69
CA VAL A 198 13.99 5.56 8.24
C VAL A 198 13.65 4.08 8.42
N VAL A 199 13.06 3.69 9.56
CA VAL A 199 12.61 2.31 9.78
C VAL A 199 11.51 1.91 8.79
N LEU A 200 10.53 2.79 8.54
CA LEU A 200 9.48 2.54 7.57
C LEU A 200 10.00 2.45 6.13
N MET A 201 11.03 3.23 5.77
CA MET A 201 11.69 3.16 4.46
C MET A 201 12.37 1.81 4.21
N MET A 202 12.92 1.17 5.25
CA MET A 202 13.52 -0.16 5.11
C MET A 202 12.49 -1.24 4.78
N ILE A 203 11.24 -1.09 5.26
CA ILE A 203 10.17 -2.06 5.06
C ILE A 203 9.31 -1.61 3.88
N GLY A 204 9.64 -2.11 2.70
CA GLY A 204 8.98 -1.78 1.43
C GLY A 204 7.62 -2.48 1.25
N GLY A 205 7.23 -2.63 -0.01
CA GLY A 205 5.96 -3.25 -0.38
C GLY A 205 5.98 -4.78 -0.48
N GLY A 206 4.90 -5.34 -1.01
CA GLY A 206 4.76 -6.75 -1.30
C GLY A 206 5.65 -7.22 -2.45
N THR A 207 5.70 -8.54 -2.66
CA THR A 207 6.37 -9.12 -3.83
C THR A 207 5.61 -8.77 -5.12
N GLN A 208 6.34 -8.52 -6.20
CA GLN A 208 5.78 -8.09 -7.49
C GLN A 208 4.91 -6.82 -7.38
N SER A 209 5.35 -5.85 -6.60
CA SER A 209 4.76 -4.52 -6.47
C SER A 209 5.67 -3.46 -7.12
N THR A 210 5.14 -2.26 -7.28
CA THR A 210 5.91 -1.09 -7.73
C THR A 210 6.89 -0.58 -6.65
N ALA A 211 6.72 -1.00 -5.40
CA ALA A 211 7.51 -0.58 -4.26
C ALA A 211 8.88 -1.30 -4.17
N GLY A 212 9.91 -0.57 -3.74
CA GLY A 212 11.25 -1.07 -3.41
C GLY A 212 11.37 -1.66 -2.00
N GLY A 213 12.59 -1.63 -1.43
CA GLY A 213 12.88 -2.03 -0.05
C GLY A 213 12.81 -3.53 0.24
N VAL A 214 13.00 -3.88 1.53
CA VAL A 214 12.81 -5.26 2.01
C VAL A 214 11.33 -5.62 1.90
N LYS A 215 11.02 -6.69 1.17
CA LYS A 215 9.63 -7.07 0.94
C LYS A 215 8.93 -7.41 2.25
N VAL A 216 7.69 -6.90 2.42
CA VAL A 216 6.87 -7.12 3.63
C VAL A 216 6.74 -8.60 3.97
N ASN A 217 6.67 -9.49 2.97
CA ASN A 217 6.61 -10.93 3.18
C ASN A 217 7.86 -11.47 3.90
N VAL A 218 9.06 -11.02 3.45
CA VAL A 218 10.33 -11.44 4.06
C VAL A 218 10.42 -10.90 5.48
N PHE A 219 10.08 -9.63 5.68
CA PHE A 219 10.04 -9.02 7.00
C PHE A 219 9.08 -9.75 7.95
N ALA A 220 7.88 -10.12 7.47
CA ALA A 220 6.90 -10.88 8.25
C ALA A 220 7.45 -12.26 8.68
N VAL A 221 8.08 -12.97 7.74
CA VAL A 221 8.69 -14.29 8.04
C VAL A 221 9.80 -14.16 9.07
N VAL A 222 10.67 -13.15 8.95
CA VAL A 222 11.74 -12.90 9.94
C VAL A 222 11.15 -12.61 11.32
N MET A 223 10.14 -11.74 11.41
CA MET A 223 9.47 -11.43 12.68
C MET A 223 8.81 -12.65 13.33
N LEU A 224 8.16 -13.49 12.52
CA LEU A 224 7.53 -14.72 13.02
C LEU A 224 8.56 -15.76 13.47
N ASN A 225 9.69 -15.86 12.78
CA ASN A 225 10.81 -16.71 13.20
C ASN A 225 11.42 -16.24 14.52
N LEU A 226 11.71 -14.94 14.65
CA LEU A 226 12.21 -14.37 15.89
C LEU A 226 11.26 -14.66 17.06
N ARG A 227 9.95 -14.49 16.83
CA ARG A 227 8.95 -14.83 17.83
C ARG A 227 8.96 -16.32 18.18
N ALA A 228 9.08 -17.22 17.21
CA ALA A 228 9.13 -18.66 17.44
C ALA A 228 10.35 -19.05 18.28
N ILE A 229 11.53 -18.48 17.96
CA ILE A 229 12.77 -18.70 18.72
C ILE A 229 12.63 -18.20 20.17
N LEU A 230 12.05 -17.00 20.36
CA LEU A 230 11.85 -16.42 21.70
C LEU A 230 10.88 -17.24 22.57
N ILE A 231 9.92 -17.93 21.96
CA ILE A 231 8.94 -18.79 22.65
C ILE A 231 9.47 -20.23 22.83
N GLY A 232 10.61 -20.56 22.18
CA GLY A 232 11.16 -21.93 22.20
C GLY A 232 10.36 -22.94 21.39
N ALA A 233 9.65 -22.47 20.32
CA ALA A 233 8.88 -23.33 19.44
C ALA A 233 9.73 -23.88 18.30
N ASP A 234 9.80 -25.21 18.16
CA ASP A 234 10.59 -25.89 17.11
C ASP A 234 10.01 -25.69 15.69
N LYS A 235 8.79 -25.18 15.56
CA LYS A 235 8.10 -24.97 14.28
C LYS A 235 7.33 -23.67 14.26
N VAL A 236 7.40 -22.97 13.13
CA VAL A 236 6.63 -21.75 12.91
C VAL A 236 5.26 -22.12 12.35
N ASN A 237 4.23 -22.10 13.19
CA ASN A 237 2.85 -22.29 12.77
C ASN A 237 2.21 -20.95 12.40
N ILE A 238 1.91 -20.75 11.12
CA ILE A 238 1.20 -19.56 10.62
C ILE A 238 -0.18 -19.98 10.09
N PHE A 239 -1.23 -19.48 10.73
CA PHE A 239 -2.63 -19.74 10.33
C PHE A 239 -2.95 -21.22 10.11
N ASN A 240 -2.59 -22.11 11.05
CA ASN A 240 -2.76 -23.57 10.98
C ASN A 240 -2.02 -24.26 9.80
N ARG A 241 -0.97 -23.64 9.26
CA ARG A 241 -0.06 -24.28 8.32
C ARG A 241 1.34 -24.28 8.90
N GLU A 242 1.96 -25.44 8.91
CA GLU A 242 3.38 -25.59 9.28
C GLU A 242 4.22 -25.04 8.11
N LEU A 243 5.00 -23.98 8.38
CA LEU A 243 6.09 -23.60 7.49
C LEU A 243 7.30 -24.43 7.92
N SER A 244 7.71 -25.37 7.08
CA SER A 244 8.97 -26.06 7.27
C SER A 244 10.13 -25.05 7.15
N LEU A 245 11.10 -25.14 8.05
CA LEU A 245 12.34 -24.33 8.01
C LEU A 245 13.08 -24.43 6.66
N SER A 246 12.82 -25.45 5.84
CA SER A 246 13.37 -25.60 4.50
C SER A 246 12.91 -24.53 3.50
N LEU A 247 11.79 -23.84 3.75
CA LEU A 247 11.35 -22.70 2.93
C LEU A 247 12.14 -21.42 3.21
N ILE A 248 12.90 -21.37 4.30
CA ILE A 248 13.78 -20.25 4.66
C ILE A 248 15.09 -20.31 3.88
N HIS A 249 15.49 -21.49 3.40
CA HIS A 249 16.68 -21.73 2.58
C HIS A 249 16.46 -21.54 1.07
N ILE A 250 15.44 -20.77 0.63
CA ILE A 250 15.24 -20.40 -0.78
C ILE A 250 16.37 -19.49 -1.32
N SER A 251 17.34 -19.12 -0.50
CA SER A 251 18.54 -18.41 -0.94
C SER A 251 19.73 -19.32 -1.30
N GLU A 252 19.62 -20.64 -1.13
CA GLU A 252 20.67 -21.52 -1.64
C GLU A 252 20.48 -21.73 -3.15
N PRO A 253 21.52 -21.46 -3.98
CA PRO A 253 21.47 -21.76 -5.40
C PRO A 253 21.26 -23.26 -5.58
N THR A 254 20.27 -23.60 -6.36
CA THR A 254 19.93 -24.97 -6.76
C THR A 254 21.23 -25.71 -7.14
N ARG A 255 21.70 -26.61 -6.28
CA ARG A 255 22.75 -27.55 -6.66
C ARG A 255 22.21 -28.35 -7.83
N LEU A 256 22.73 -28.05 -9.02
CA LEU A 256 22.56 -28.86 -10.20
C LEU A 256 22.95 -30.30 -9.81
N ARG A 257 21.97 -31.16 -9.63
CA ARG A 257 22.22 -32.62 -9.61
C ARG A 257 22.83 -32.97 -10.97
N ARG A 258 24.14 -33.19 -10.97
CA ARG A 258 24.78 -33.92 -12.06
C ARG A 258 24.09 -35.29 -12.18
N ILE A 259 23.37 -35.48 -13.23
CA ILE A 259 22.95 -36.81 -13.70
C ILE A 259 24.19 -37.42 -14.31
N SER A 260 24.80 -38.35 -13.62
CA SER A 260 25.76 -39.33 -14.18
C SER A 260 24.99 -40.55 -14.66
#